data_6646c2ccf91853940638ff74b0c28c8f
#
_entry.id   6646c2ccf91853940638ff74b0c28c8f
#
_cell.length_a   1.000
_cell.length_b   1.000
_cell.length_c   1.000
_cell.angle_alpha   90.00
_cell.angle_beta   90.00
_cell.angle_gamma   90.00
#
_symmetry.space_group_name_H-M   'P 1'
#
loop_
_entity.id
_entity.type
_entity.pdbx_description
1 polymer ?
#
loop_
_entity_poly.entity_id
_entity_poly.type
_entity_poly.pdbx_seq_one_letter_code
_entity_poly.pdbx_strand_id
1 'polypeptide(L)'
;MTLKEVAVGQTVKVAKLNGEGPVKRRIMDMGITKGVEVYVRKVAPLGDPIEVTVRGYELSLRKADAAMIAVSYTHLTLPTN
;
A
#
# COMPACT_ATOMS: atom_id res chain seq x y z
N MET A 1 9.59 4.73 -3.95
CA MET A 1 8.57 3.85 -4.57
C MET A 1 7.24 4.05 -3.88
N THR A 2 6.17 4.03 -4.63
CA THR A 2 4.84 4.16 -4.06
C THR A 2 4.08 2.85 -4.19
N LEU A 3 2.99 2.75 -3.45
CA LEU A 3 2.19 1.54 -3.44
C LEU A 3 1.65 1.18 -4.82
N LYS A 4 1.41 2.17 -5.67
CA LYS A 4 0.87 1.90 -7.00
C LYS A 4 1.87 1.16 -7.89
N GLU A 5 3.14 1.15 -7.51
CA GLU A 5 4.18 0.47 -8.28
C GLU A 5 4.45 -0.95 -7.81
N VAL A 6 3.82 -1.36 -6.73
CA VAL A 6 4.07 -2.67 -6.13
C VAL A 6 3.31 -3.74 -6.89
N ALA A 7 4.01 -4.83 -7.20
CA ALA A 7 3.40 -5.94 -7.92
C ALA A 7 2.46 -6.74 -7.04
N VAL A 8 1.48 -7.37 -7.67
CA VAL A 8 0.56 -8.27 -6.98
C VAL A 8 1.36 -9.38 -6.31
N GLY A 9 0.99 -9.69 -5.09
CA GLY A 9 1.65 -10.76 -4.33
C GLY A 9 2.79 -10.28 -3.47
N GLN A 10 3.10 -8.99 -3.52
CA GLN A 10 4.19 -8.44 -2.72
C GLN A 10 3.67 -7.80 -1.43
N THR A 11 4.47 -7.88 -0.38
CA THR A 11 4.18 -7.23 0.88
C THR A 11 5.19 -6.10 1.06
N VAL A 12 4.68 -4.93 1.40
CA VAL A 12 5.54 -3.77 1.60
C VAL A 12 5.16 -3.08 2.91
N LYS A 13 6.05 -2.25 3.39
CA LYS A 13 5.80 -1.49 4.62
C LYS A 13 5.66 -0.01 4.24
N VAL A 14 4.70 0.65 4.83
CA VAL A 14 4.48 2.06 4.56
C VAL A 14 5.62 2.87 5.18
N ALA A 15 6.34 3.59 4.34
CA ALA A 15 7.46 4.42 4.79
C ALA A 15 6.98 5.84 5.08
N LYS A 16 6.06 6.35 4.27
CA LYS A 16 5.62 7.72 4.43
C LYS A 16 4.32 7.93 3.66
N LEU A 17 3.48 8.82 4.16
CA LEU A 17 2.28 9.23 3.45
C LEU A 17 2.54 10.61 2.87
N ASN A 18 2.53 10.71 1.55
CA ASN A 18 2.85 11.96 0.87
C ASN A 18 1.65 12.85 0.62
N GLY A 19 0.45 12.34 0.81
CA GLY A 19 -0.74 13.15 0.62
C GLY A 19 -0.85 14.24 1.66
N GLU A 20 -1.73 15.19 1.41
CA GLU A 20 -1.98 16.30 2.34
C GLU A 20 -3.46 16.42 2.60
N GLY A 21 -3.80 16.98 3.76
CA GLY A 21 -5.18 17.31 4.09
C GLY A 21 -6.11 16.11 4.08
N PRO A 22 -7.28 16.25 3.43
CA PRO A 22 -8.30 15.20 3.46
C PRO A 22 -7.85 13.87 2.89
N VAL A 23 -7.00 13.88 1.89
CA VAL A 23 -6.54 12.64 1.27
C VAL A 23 -5.70 11.83 2.24
N LYS A 24 -4.76 12.48 2.88
CA LYS A 24 -3.89 11.82 3.85
C LYS A 24 -4.72 11.27 5.01
N ARG A 25 -5.66 12.08 5.49
CA ARG A 25 -6.50 11.68 6.61
C ARG A 25 -7.35 10.48 6.25
N ARG A 26 -7.91 10.45 5.05
CA ARG A 26 -8.73 9.33 4.60
C ARG A 26 -7.91 8.05 4.55
N ILE A 27 -6.68 8.13 4.05
CA ILE A 27 -5.79 6.98 3.98
C ILE A 27 -5.49 6.48 5.38
N MET A 28 -5.19 7.39 6.31
CA MET A 28 -4.90 7.01 7.68
C MET A 28 -6.10 6.39 8.37
N ASP A 29 -7.30 6.90 8.06
CA ASP A 29 -8.52 6.37 8.64
C ASP A 29 -8.80 4.95 8.19
N MET A 30 -8.28 4.56 7.05
CA MET A 30 -8.42 3.19 6.56
C MET A 30 -7.44 2.24 7.24
N GLY A 31 -6.58 2.76 8.11
CA GLY A 31 -5.60 1.93 8.80
C GLY A 31 -4.24 1.91 8.15
N ILE A 32 -4.05 2.68 7.11
CA ILE A 32 -2.77 2.74 6.41
C ILE A 32 -1.96 3.87 7.02
N THR A 33 -1.08 3.51 7.94
CA THR A 33 -0.24 4.48 8.64
C THR A 33 1.21 4.08 8.49
N LYS A 34 2.11 4.99 8.82
CA LYS A 34 3.53 4.73 8.72
C LYS A 34 3.90 3.48 9.53
N GLY A 35 4.66 2.60 8.92
CA GLY A 35 5.12 1.38 9.58
C GLY A 35 4.22 0.18 9.40
N VAL A 36 3.02 0.36 8.84
CA VAL A 36 2.10 -0.77 8.68
C VAL A 36 2.49 -1.55 7.43
N GLU A 37 2.26 -2.86 7.47
CA GLU A 37 2.51 -3.72 6.32
C GLU A 37 1.27 -3.79 5.45
N VAL A 38 1.49 -3.75 4.14
CA VAL A 38 0.43 -3.80 3.15
C VAL A 38 0.76 -4.91 2.16
N TYR A 39 -0.19 -5.81 1.97
CA TYR A 39 -0.05 -6.89 1.00
C TYR A 39 -0.93 -6.55 -0.21
N VAL A 40 -0.34 -6.51 -1.40
CA VAL A 40 -1.09 -6.22 -2.62
C VAL A 40 -1.72 -7.51 -3.12
N ARG A 41 -3.02 -7.62 -2.94
CA ARG A 41 -3.78 -8.82 -3.31
C ARG A 41 -4.07 -8.88 -4.79
N LYS A 42 -4.50 -7.76 -5.33
CA LYS A 42 -5.05 -7.75 -6.68
C LYS A 42 -5.04 -6.34 -7.24
N VAL A 43 -4.87 -6.24 -8.53
CA VAL A 43 -4.92 -4.96 -9.23
C VAL A 43 -5.83 -5.14 -10.42
N ALA A 44 -6.79 -4.25 -10.57
CA ALA A 44 -7.72 -4.31 -11.70
C ALA A 44 -6.95 -4.15 -13.01
N PRO A 45 -7.50 -4.62 -14.13
CA PRO A 45 -6.80 -4.58 -15.41
C PRO A 45 -6.23 -3.23 -15.82
N LEU A 46 -6.89 -2.15 -15.42
CA LEU A 46 -6.42 -0.82 -15.75
C LEU A 46 -5.57 -0.19 -14.64
N GLY A 47 -5.24 -0.98 -13.64
CA GLY A 47 -4.43 -0.48 -12.53
C GLY A 47 -5.25 0.22 -11.45
N ASP A 48 -6.56 0.20 -11.55
CA ASP A 48 -7.42 0.92 -10.62
C ASP A 48 -8.77 0.22 -10.54
N PRO A 49 -9.21 -0.21 -9.38
CA PRO A 49 -8.60 -0.03 -8.06
C PRO A 49 -7.52 -1.06 -7.75
N ILE A 50 -6.80 -0.81 -6.67
CA ILE A 50 -5.79 -1.72 -6.16
C ILE A 50 -6.34 -2.31 -4.86
N GLU A 51 -6.42 -3.63 -4.78
CA GLU A 51 -6.93 -4.30 -3.59
C GLU A 51 -5.78 -4.78 -2.73
N VAL A 52 -5.82 -4.40 -1.48
CA VAL A 52 -4.74 -4.72 -0.54
C VAL A 52 -5.30 -5.29 0.75
N THR A 53 -4.43 -5.96 1.50
CA THR A 53 -4.77 -6.45 2.83
C THR A 53 -3.89 -5.71 3.83
N VAL A 54 -4.51 -5.09 4.82
CA VAL A 54 -3.83 -4.35 5.86
C VAL A 54 -4.37 -4.82 7.20
N ARG A 55 -3.50 -5.33 8.06
CA ARG A 55 -3.88 -5.79 9.41
C ARG A 55 -5.03 -6.79 9.38
N GLY A 56 -5.06 -7.63 8.36
CA GLY A 56 -6.12 -8.63 8.25
C GLY A 56 -7.41 -8.15 7.59
N TYR A 57 -7.46 -6.88 7.22
CA TYR A 57 -8.63 -6.33 6.53
C TYR A 57 -8.33 -6.13 5.06
N GLU A 58 -9.34 -6.35 4.25
CA GLU A 58 -9.21 -6.12 2.81
C GLU A 58 -9.73 -4.73 2.48
N LEU A 59 -8.90 -3.99 1.77
CA LEU A 59 -9.22 -2.62 1.39
C LEU A 59 -9.06 -2.46 -0.11
N SER A 60 -9.82 -1.54 -0.66
CA SER A 60 -9.72 -1.18 -2.07
C SER A 60 -9.28 0.28 -2.15
N LEU A 61 -8.19 0.53 -2.85
CA LEU A 61 -7.63 1.87 -2.97
C LEU A 61 -7.67 2.34 -4.41
N ARG A 62 -7.88 3.62 -4.58
CA ARG A 62 -7.75 4.21 -5.90
C ARG A 62 -6.27 4.31 -6.24
N LYS A 63 -5.98 4.23 -7.54
CA LYS A 63 -4.61 4.39 -8.00
C LYS A 63 -4.01 5.70 -7.50
N ALA A 64 -4.82 6.77 -7.51
CA ALA A 64 -4.36 8.07 -7.03
C ALA A 64 -3.99 8.04 -5.56
N ASP A 65 -4.73 7.28 -4.76
CA ASP A 65 -4.42 7.16 -3.33
C ASP A 65 -3.13 6.36 -3.14
N ALA A 66 -2.97 5.29 -3.90
CA ALA A 66 -1.77 4.46 -3.79
C ALA A 66 -0.52 5.24 -4.17
N ALA A 67 -0.66 6.19 -5.08
CA ALA A 67 0.47 7.03 -5.49
C ALA A 67 0.97 7.94 -4.37
N MET A 68 0.14 8.16 -3.36
CA MET A 68 0.51 9.00 -2.22
C MET A 68 1.15 8.22 -1.08
N ILE A 69 1.22 6.90 -1.21
CA ILE A 69 1.74 6.05 -0.15
C ILE A 69 3.13 5.57 -0.54
N ALA A 70 4.15 6.15 0.08
CA ALA A 70 5.52 5.71 -0.15
C ALA A 70 5.78 4.44 0.65
N VAL A 71 6.36 3.44 0.02
CA VAL A 71 6.55 2.13 0.63
C VAL A 71 7.96 1.60 0.38
N SER A 72 8.32 0.58 1.16
CA SER A 72 9.54 -0.16 0.94
C SER A 72 9.24 -1.63 1.16
N TYR A 73 10.01 -2.51 0.53
CA TYR A 73 9.82 -3.94 0.71
C TYR A 73 10.23 -4.34 2.12
N THR A 74 9.43 -5.22 2.72
CA THR A 74 9.63 -5.55 4.12
C THR A 74 10.70 -6.57 4.36
N HIS A 75 10.98 -7.44 3.40
CA HIS A 75 12.02 -8.42 3.64
C HIS A 75 13.01 -8.38 2.54
N LEU A 76 13.90 -7.54 2.82
CA LEU A 76 15.04 -7.42 2.01
C LEU A 76 15.88 -8.61 2.16
N THR A 77 15.66 -9.29 3.24
CA THR A 77 16.46 -10.40 3.43
C THR A 77 15.78 -11.58 2.92
N LEU A 78 15.36 -11.77 2.52
CA LEU A 78 14.84 -12.91 2.14
C LEU A 78 15.37 -14.04 2.50
N PRO A 79 15.29 -14.54 2.75
CA PRO A 79 15.86 -15.44 3.04
C PRO A 79 16.08 -16.51 2.51
N THR A 80 16.39 -16.59 2.50
CA THR A 80 16.60 -17.37 2.15
C THR A 80 16.65 -18.22 2.24
N ASN A 81 16.69 -18.26 2.40
CA ASN A 81 16.71 -19.03 2.63
C ASN A 81 16.84 -19.48 2.61
#